data_b06814ee1bc09450d4ade7be9e2fddef
#
_entry.id   b06814ee1bc09450d4ade7be9e2fddef
#
_cell.length_a   1.000
_cell.length_b   1.000
_cell.length_c   1.000
_cell.angle_alpha   90.00
_cell.angle_beta   90.00
_cell.angle_gamma   90.00
#
_symmetry.space_group_name_H-M   'P 1'
#
loop_
_entity.id
_entity.type
_entity.pdbx_description
1 polymer ?
#
loop_
_entity_poly.entity_id
_entity_poly.type
_entity_poly.pdbx_seq_one_letter_code
_entity_poly.pdbx_strand_id
1 'polypeptide(L)'
;MRSSPAYAGLALELLAVTVADRMAVVLVLAAGAFVGSIGYRHGFAGVALSTASLAVGVAVTQWRIIWTRSRLRPAARLELLPDGSLQVRLARRGAAPARLGHRTRQLGPSVFLELHFASGGRRMRYRRWLTAWDVPPVVLRRWSVVLPVCGRAACS
;
A
#
# COMPACT_ATOMS: atom_id res chain seq x y z
N MET A 1 -8.52 -26.87 17.73
CA MET A 1 -7.75 -25.67 18.12
C MET A 1 -8.75 -24.56 18.43
N ARG A 2 -8.82 -24.11 19.71
CA ARG A 2 -9.73 -23.03 20.11
C ARG A 2 -9.11 -21.70 19.64
N SER A 3 -9.73 -21.06 18.66
CA SER A 3 -9.39 -19.70 18.27
C SER A 3 -9.62 -18.76 19.44
N SER A 4 -8.54 -18.15 19.91
CA SER A 4 -8.59 -17.19 21.02
C SER A 4 -9.50 -16.01 20.63
N PRO A 5 -10.52 -15.66 21.42
CA PRO A 5 -11.45 -14.56 21.11
C PRO A 5 -10.79 -13.18 21.00
N ALA A 6 -9.51 -13.08 21.36
CA ALA A 6 -8.74 -11.84 21.35
C ALA A 6 -8.54 -11.22 19.94
N TYR A 7 -8.74 -11.99 18.88
CA TYR A 7 -8.53 -11.51 17.50
C TYR A 7 -9.83 -11.31 16.73
N ALA A 8 -10.97 -11.65 17.30
CA ALA A 8 -12.26 -11.43 16.68
C ALA A 8 -12.53 -9.92 16.50
N GLY A 9 -12.79 -9.51 15.26
CA GLY A 9 -13.07 -8.11 14.91
C GLY A 9 -11.84 -7.25 14.59
N LEU A 10 -10.66 -7.84 14.39
CA LEU A 10 -9.50 -7.10 13.92
C LEU A 10 -9.73 -6.64 12.46
N ALA A 11 -9.72 -5.35 12.24
CA ALA A 11 -9.95 -4.76 10.93
C ALA A 11 -8.82 -3.80 10.55
N LEU A 12 -8.46 -3.83 9.27
CA LEU A 12 -7.45 -2.97 8.67
C LEU A 12 -8.03 -2.30 7.42
N GLU A 13 -8.02 -0.98 7.37
CA GLU A 13 -8.40 -0.26 6.17
C GLU A 13 -7.31 -0.39 5.10
N LEU A 14 -7.71 -0.85 3.91
CA LEU A 14 -6.82 -0.99 2.77
C LEU A 14 -6.82 0.30 1.96
N LEU A 15 -5.79 1.11 2.13
CA LEU A 15 -5.66 2.38 1.45
C LEU A 15 -5.33 2.16 -0.03
N ALA A 16 -6.01 2.90 -0.89
CA ALA A 16 -5.71 2.93 -2.33
C ALA A 16 -4.37 3.62 -2.61
N VAL A 17 -4.04 4.61 -1.77
CA VAL A 17 -2.83 5.43 -1.85
C VAL A 17 -2.24 5.54 -0.45
N THR A 18 -0.99 5.14 -0.30
CA THR A 18 -0.24 5.23 0.95
C THR A 18 0.55 6.54 1.04
N VAL A 19 1.00 6.89 2.23
CA VAL A 19 1.92 8.01 2.42
C VAL A 19 3.20 7.78 1.62
N ALA A 20 3.70 6.54 1.53
CA ALA A 20 4.87 6.20 0.73
C ALA A 20 4.69 6.56 -0.76
N ASP A 21 3.50 6.33 -1.34
CA ASP A 21 3.20 6.71 -2.72
C ASP A 21 3.29 8.24 -2.91
N ARG A 22 2.82 9.02 -1.93
CA ARG A 22 2.87 10.49 -1.96
C ARG A 22 4.29 11.00 -1.80
N MET A 23 5.04 10.43 -0.86
CA MET A 23 6.44 10.80 -0.63
C MET A 23 7.33 10.52 -1.84
N ALA A 24 7.07 9.46 -2.59
CA ALA A 24 7.79 9.17 -3.83
C ALA A 24 7.66 10.32 -4.85
N VAL A 25 6.47 10.91 -5.00
CA VAL A 25 6.26 12.08 -5.88
C VAL A 25 7.05 13.29 -5.40
N VAL A 26 7.02 13.57 -4.09
CA VAL A 26 7.76 14.70 -3.50
C VAL A 26 9.26 14.52 -3.69
N LEU A 27 9.79 13.33 -3.47
CA LEU A 27 11.21 13.02 -3.65
C LEU A 27 11.67 13.21 -5.10
N VAL A 28 10.86 12.78 -6.07
CA VAL A 28 11.16 12.97 -7.50
C VAL A 28 11.23 14.46 -7.84
N LEU A 29 10.29 15.26 -7.36
CA LEU A 29 10.29 16.71 -7.57
C LEU A 29 11.48 17.39 -6.90
N ALA A 30 11.78 17.02 -5.66
CA ALA A 30 12.93 17.58 -4.92
C ALA A 30 14.26 17.23 -5.59
N ALA A 31 14.45 15.99 -6.03
CA ALA A 31 15.63 15.56 -6.75
C ALA A 31 15.78 16.31 -8.09
N GLY A 32 14.70 16.47 -8.85
CA GLY A 32 14.70 17.23 -10.09
C GLY A 32 15.06 18.71 -9.89
N ALA A 33 14.49 19.33 -8.86
CA ALA A 33 14.80 20.71 -8.49
C ALA A 33 16.27 20.87 -8.06
N PHE A 34 16.79 19.93 -7.29
CA PHE A 34 18.19 19.94 -6.82
C PHE A 34 19.17 19.82 -8.00
N VAL A 35 18.99 18.82 -8.87
CA VAL A 35 19.85 18.63 -10.05
C VAL A 35 19.73 19.81 -11.00
N GLY A 36 18.51 20.34 -11.21
CA GLY A 36 18.28 21.52 -12.03
C GLY A 36 18.99 22.76 -11.50
N SER A 37 19.02 22.97 -10.16
CA SER A 37 19.70 24.10 -9.54
C SER A 37 21.23 24.03 -9.70
N ILE A 38 21.81 22.83 -9.59
CA ILE A 38 23.24 22.61 -9.83
C ILE A 38 23.59 22.90 -11.28
N GLY A 39 22.82 22.35 -12.24
CA GLY A 39 23.04 22.59 -13.67
C GLY A 39 22.98 24.07 -14.04
N TYR A 40 22.04 24.81 -13.47
CA TYR A 40 21.92 26.26 -13.68
C TYR A 40 23.15 27.03 -13.14
N ARG A 41 23.62 26.70 -11.92
CA ARG A 41 24.78 27.33 -11.31
C ARG A 41 26.08 27.14 -12.10
N HIS A 42 26.21 26.02 -12.80
CA HIS A 42 27.37 25.69 -13.62
C HIS A 42 27.24 26.14 -15.09
N GLY A 43 26.24 26.97 -15.41
CA GLY A 43 26.02 27.48 -16.77
C GLY A 43 25.38 26.51 -17.76
N PHE A 44 24.95 25.32 -17.30
CA PHE A 44 24.30 24.32 -18.14
C PHE A 44 22.77 24.50 -18.14
N ALA A 45 22.28 25.66 -18.55
CA ALA A 45 20.85 25.97 -18.53
C ALA A 45 19.97 24.93 -19.29
N GLY A 46 20.46 24.41 -20.41
CA GLY A 46 19.75 23.36 -21.16
C GLY A 46 19.58 22.06 -20.37
N VAL A 47 20.61 21.65 -19.61
CA VAL A 47 20.54 20.47 -18.75
C VAL A 47 19.58 20.71 -17.58
N ALA A 48 19.62 21.90 -17.00
CA ALA A 48 18.73 22.28 -15.90
C ALA A 48 17.25 22.23 -16.33
N LEU A 49 16.93 22.78 -17.49
CA LEU A 49 15.55 22.75 -18.05
C LEU A 49 15.10 21.34 -18.41
N SER A 50 15.95 20.51 -19.02
CA SER A 50 15.59 19.14 -19.38
C SER A 50 15.37 18.25 -18.16
N THR A 51 16.21 18.35 -17.13
CA THR A 51 16.04 17.58 -15.89
C THR A 51 14.80 18.01 -15.10
N ALA A 52 14.52 19.31 -15.02
CA ALA A 52 13.29 19.82 -14.41
C ALA A 52 12.04 19.33 -15.15
N SER A 53 12.03 19.41 -16.47
CA SER A 53 10.92 18.95 -17.29
C SER A 53 10.67 17.44 -17.14
N LEU A 54 11.74 16.64 -17.12
CA LEU A 54 11.65 15.20 -16.89
C LEU A 54 11.08 14.88 -15.50
N ALA A 55 11.57 15.54 -14.46
CA ALA A 55 11.08 15.34 -13.10
C ALA A 55 9.59 15.69 -12.98
N VAL A 56 9.15 16.80 -13.56
CA VAL A 56 7.74 17.20 -13.61
C VAL A 56 6.92 16.16 -14.38
N GLY A 57 7.37 15.71 -15.54
CA GLY A 57 6.69 14.69 -16.34
C GLY A 57 6.50 13.39 -15.59
N VAL A 58 7.54 12.90 -14.89
CA VAL A 58 7.47 11.71 -14.04
C VAL A 58 6.51 11.93 -12.87
N ALA A 59 6.60 13.06 -12.19
CA ALA A 59 5.73 13.38 -11.07
C ALA A 59 4.25 13.45 -11.46
N VAL A 60 3.94 14.10 -12.60
CA VAL A 60 2.57 14.17 -13.14
C VAL A 60 2.05 12.79 -13.52
N THR A 61 2.88 11.95 -14.13
CA THR A 61 2.51 10.59 -14.50
C THR A 61 2.22 9.75 -13.25
N GLN A 62 3.09 9.80 -12.23
CA GLN A 62 2.89 9.12 -10.96
C GLN A 62 1.62 9.63 -10.26
N TRP A 63 1.40 10.94 -10.24
CA TRP A 63 0.20 11.55 -9.67
C TRP A 63 -1.07 11.08 -10.36
N ARG A 64 -1.08 11.04 -11.69
CA ARG A 64 -2.22 10.50 -12.47
C ARG A 64 -2.50 9.04 -12.14
N ILE A 65 -1.46 8.20 -12.02
CA ILE A 65 -1.58 6.80 -11.63
C ILE A 65 -2.16 6.69 -10.21
N ILE A 66 -1.67 7.48 -9.26
CA ILE A 66 -2.16 7.53 -7.89
C ILE A 66 -3.65 7.93 -7.89
N TRP A 67 -4.00 8.98 -8.62
CA TRP A 67 -5.35 9.53 -8.66
C TRP A 67 -6.35 8.58 -9.33
N THR A 68 -5.99 7.97 -10.45
CA THR A 68 -6.82 6.94 -11.08
C THR A 68 -7.00 5.72 -10.18
N ARG A 69 -5.96 5.29 -9.49
CA ARG A 69 -6.05 4.18 -8.51
C ARG A 69 -6.97 4.52 -7.34
N SER A 70 -6.92 5.74 -6.82
CA SER A 70 -7.79 6.17 -5.71
C SER A 70 -9.27 6.23 -6.11
N ARG A 71 -9.57 6.64 -7.35
CA ARG A 71 -10.95 6.68 -7.87
C ARG A 71 -11.51 5.33 -8.24
N LEU A 72 -10.68 4.42 -8.75
CA LEU A 72 -11.10 3.11 -9.25
C LEU A 72 -11.22 2.05 -8.14
N ARG A 73 -10.68 2.29 -6.96
CA ARG A 73 -10.72 1.34 -5.85
C ARG A 73 -11.56 1.92 -4.72
N PRO A 74 -12.77 1.42 -4.53
CA PRO A 74 -13.55 1.72 -3.33
C PRO A 74 -12.75 1.33 -2.09
N ALA A 75 -12.94 2.06 -1.02
CA ALA A 75 -12.36 1.73 0.27
C ALA A 75 -12.59 0.25 0.56
N ALA A 76 -11.52 -0.47 0.77
CA ALA A 76 -11.55 -1.88 1.11
C ALA A 76 -11.08 -2.03 2.54
N ARG A 77 -11.70 -2.94 3.28
CA ARG A 77 -11.36 -3.26 4.66
C ARG A 77 -10.98 -4.72 4.75
N LEU A 78 -9.82 -5.00 5.29
CA LEU A 78 -9.40 -6.36 5.62
C LEU A 78 -9.91 -6.69 7.02
N GLU A 79 -10.63 -7.78 7.15
CA GLU A 79 -11.18 -8.26 8.41
C GLU A 79 -10.66 -9.67 8.69
N LEU A 80 -10.31 -9.92 9.95
CA LEU A 80 -10.00 -11.24 10.44
C LEU A 80 -11.27 -11.81 11.07
N LEU A 81 -11.73 -12.94 10.56
CA LEU A 81 -12.89 -13.64 11.08
C LEU A 81 -12.52 -14.51 12.30
N PRO A 82 -13.48 -14.86 13.14
CA PRO A 82 -13.23 -15.68 14.34
C PRO A 82 -12.65 -17.06 14.06
N ASP A 83 -12.86 -17.59 12.87
CA ASP A 83 -12.31 -18.86 12.38
C ASP A 83 -10.84 -18.74 11.92
N GLY A 84 -10.25 -17.55 11.98
CA GLY A 84 -8.90 -17.27 11.53
C GLY A 84 -8.78 -17.01 10.03
N SER A 85 -9.87 -17.03 9.28
CA SER A 85 -9.88 -16.69 7.86
C SER A 85 -9.85 -15.19 7.64
N LEU A 86 -9.27 -14.77 6.50
CA LEU A 86 -9.19 -13.37 6.10
C LEU A 86 -10.27 -13.06 5.07
N GLN A 87 -10.92 -11.93 5.25
CA GLN A 87 -11.93 -11.43 4.35
C GLN A 87 -11.66 -9.97 3.97
N VAL A 88 -11.81 -9.63 2.69
CA VAL A 88 -11.77 -8.24 2.23
C VAL A 88 -13.19 -7.78 1.98
N ARG A 89 -13.61 -6.77 2.71
CA ARG A 89 -14.91 -6.10 2.49
C ARG A 89 -14.70 -4.90 1.57
N LEU A 90 -15.38 -4.92 0.45
CA LEU A 90 -15.38 -3.86 -0.56
C LEU A 90 -16.65 -3.03 -0.44
N ALA A 91 -16.53 -1.69 -0.40
CA ALA A 91 -17.65 -0.77 -0.16
C ALA A 91 -18.86 -0.96 -1.10
N ARG A 92 -18.65 -1.46 -2.32
CA ARG A 92 -19.72 -1.62 -3.33
C ARG A 92 -19.97 -3.06 -3.78
N ARG A 93 -19.18 -4.03 -3.34
CA ARG A 93 -19.22 -5.41 -3.88
C ARG A 93 -19.33 -6.50 -2.81
N GLY A 94 -19.60 -6.10 -1.57
CA GLY A 94 -19.68 -7.05 -0.46
C GLY A 94 -18.34 -7.58 0.00
N ALA A 95 -18.34 -8.71 0.65
CA ALA A 95 -17.17 -9.34 1.24
C ALA A 95 -16.65 -10.47 0.35
N ALA A 96 -15.34 -10.61 0.26
CA ALA A 96 -14.67 -11.65 -0.51
C ALA A 96 -13.59 -12.32 0.34
N PRO A 97 -13.46 -13.64 0.29
CA PRO A 97 -12.37 -14.33 0.97
C PRO A 97 -11.03 -13.86 0.43
N ALA A 98 -10.07 -13.66 1.32
CA ALA A 98 -8.75 -13.18 1.00
C ALA A 98 -7.67 -14.16 1.48
N ARG A 99 -6.56 -14.22 0.76
CA ARG A 99 -5.38 -14.99 1.14
C ARG A 99 -4.17 -14.07 1.15
N LEU A 100 -3.27 -14.29 2.09
CA LEU A 100 -1.98 -13.61 2.12
C LEU A 100 -1.09 -14.11 0.98
N GLY A 101 -0.44 -13.16 0.30
CA GLY A 101 0.59 -13.50 -0.65
C GLY A 101 1.92 -13.83 0.04
N HIS A 102 2.75 -14.62 -0.63
CA HIS A 102 4.04 -15.07 -0.13
C HIS A 102 5.04 -13.94 0.15
N ARG A 103 4.82 -12.75 -0.40
CA ARG A 103 5.66 -11.57 -0.20
C ARG A 103 5.25 -10.72 1.00
N THR A 104 4.17 -11.10 1.71
CA THR A 104 3.80 -10.40 2.94
C THR A 104 4.91 -10.56 3.97
N ARG A 105 5.48 -9.42 4.39
CA ARG A 105 6.56 -9.41 5.39
C ARG A 105 6.54 -8.14 6.22
N GLN A 106 7.01 -8.27 7.43
CA GLN A 106 7.24 -7.13 8.32
C GLN A 106 8.70 -6.69 8.22
N LEU A 107 8.92 -5.39 8.18
CA LEU A 107 10.24 -4.76 8.25
C LEU A 107 10.17 -3.61 9.27
N GLY A 108 10.61 -3.88 10.48
CA GLY A 108 10.51 -2.94 11.58
C GLY A 108 9.05 -2.53 11.85
N PRO A 109 8.76 -1.20 11.91
CA PRO A 109 7.41 -0.68 12.15
C PRO A 109 6.51 -0.72 10.91
N SER A 110 6.99 -1.22 9.78
CA SER A 110 6.26 -1.24 8.52
C SER A 110 5.91 -2.66 8.10
N VAL A 111 4.81 -2.82 7.38
CA VAL A 111 4.35 -4.11 6.86
C VAL A 111 4.17 -4.01 5.35
N PHE A 112 4.85 -4.86 4.60
CA PHE A 112 4.51 -5.10 3.21
C PHE A 112 3.38 -6.12 3.13
N LEU A 113 2.19 -5.65 2.76
CA LEU A 113 0.99 -6.47 2.67
C LEU A 113 0.72 -6.86 1.22
N GLU A 114 0.68 -8.16 0.96
CA GLU A 114 0.22 -8.71 -0.30
C GLU A 114 -1.02 -9.56 -0.03
N LEU A 115 -2.13 -9.23 -0.70
CA LEU A 115 -3.39 -9.95 -0.60
C LEU A 115 -3.86 -10.39 -1.97
N HIS A 116 -4.41 -11.60 -2.03
CA HIS A 116 -5.11 -12.16 -3.17
C HIS A 116 -6.56 -12.40 -2.79
N PHE A 117 -7.48 -11.88 -3.56
CA PHE A 117 -8.91 -12.07 -3.37
C PHE A 117 -9.65 -12.04 -4.70
N ALA A 118 -10.87 -12.57 -4.75
CA ALA A 118 -11.71 -12.53 -5.94
C ALA A 118 -12.86 -11.53 -5.73
N SER A 119 -13.13 -10.71 -6.73
CA SER A 119 -14.25 -9.79 -6.71
C SER A 119 -14.90 -9.70 -8.09
N GLY A 120 -16.20 -10.03 -8.17
CA GLY A 120 -16.93 -10.03 -9.44
C GLY A 120 -16.35 -10.99 -10.49
N GLY A 121 -15.93 -12.18 -10.08
CA GLY A 121 -15.30 -13.19 -10.95
C GLY A 121 -13.87 -12.90 -11.37
N ARG A 122 -13.29 -11.76 -10.97
CA ARG A 122 -11.91 -11.39 -11.29
C ARG A 122 -10.99 -11.60 -10.10
N ARG A 123 -9.83 -12.19 -10.35
CA ARG A 123 -8.74 -12.25 -9.36
C ARG A 123 -8.13 -10.88 -9.17
N MET A 124 -8.13 -10.40 -7.93
CA MET A 124 -7.57 -9.12 -7.53
C MET A 124 -6.33 -9.35 -6.68
N ARG A 125 -5.36 -8.47 -6.83
CA ARG A 125 -4.14 -8.47 -6.05
C ARG A 125 -3.92 -7.09 -5.45
N TYR A 126 -3.75 -7.03 -4.13
CA TYR A 126 -3.39 -5.81 -3.41
C TYR A 126 -1.96 -5.95 -2.91
N ARG A 127 -1.15 -4.95 -3.16
CA ARG A 127 0.24 -4.89 -2.71
C ARG A 127 0.56 -3.49 -2.25
N ARG A 128 0.89 -3.33 -0.99
CA ARG A 128 1.27 -2.03 -0.41
C ARG A 128 2.18 -2.17 0.78
N TRP A 129 3.03 -1.18 0.93
CA TRP A 129 3.68 -0.86 2.17
C TRP A 129 2.71 -0.09 3.05
N LEU A 130 2.52 -0.57 4.27
CA LEU A 130 1.75 0.09 5.32
C LEU A 130 2.73 0.53 6.39
N THR A 131 2.66 1.80 6.75
CA THR A 131 3.54 2.42 7.75
C THR A 131 2.70 2.96 8.90
N ALA A 132 3.36 3.38 9.98
CA ALA A 132 2.69 4.06 11.09
C ALA A 132 2.01 5.38 10.71
N TRP A 133 2.34 5.94 9.53
CA TRP A 133 1.68 7.11 8.96
C TRP A 133 0.38 6.78 8.22
N ASP A 134 0.25 5.54 7.76
CA ASP A 134 -0.92 5.07 7.02
C ASP A 134 -1.98 4.45 7.93
N VAL A 135 -1.52 3.80 9.02
CA VAL A 135 -2.37 3.02 9.93
C VAL A 135 -1.92 3.28 11.37
N PRO A 136 -2.84 3.45 12.33
CA PRO A 136 -2.49 3.63 13.72
C PRO A 136 -1.50 2.55 14.22
N PRO A 137 -0.42 2.92 14.92
CA PRO A 137 0.63 1.98 15.33
C PRO A 137 0.12 0.77 16.11
N VAL A 138 -0.92 0.97 16.93
CA VAL A 138 -1.56 -0.10 17.70
C VAL A 138 -2.19 -1.15 16.79
N VAL A 139 -2.86 -0.71 15.73
CA VAL A 139 -3.50 -1.59 14.74
C VAL A 139 -2.42 -2.33 13.96
N LEU A 140 -1.40 -1.61 13.50
CA LEU A 140 -0.29 -2.21 12.74
C LEU A 140 0.45 -3.28 13.56
N ARG A 141 0.71 -3.00 14.85
CA ARG A 141 1.34 -3.96 15.78
C ARG A 141 0.47 -5.22 15.97
N ARG A 142 -0.84 -5.07 16.12
CA ARG A 142 -1.75 -6.23 16.23
C ARG A 142 -1.71 -7.08 14.96
N TRP A 143 -1.75 -6.46 13.80
CA TRP A 143 -1.67 -7.15 12.52
C TRP A 143 -0.31 -7.81 12.31
N SER A 144 0.80 -7.24 12.76
CA SER A 144 2.12 -7.83 12.63
C SER A 144 2.27 -9.17 13.38
N VAL A 145 1.50 -9.37 14.44
CA VAL A 145 1.46 -10.65 15.18
C VAL A 145 0.57 -11.68 14.47
N VAL A 146 -0.52 -11.23 13.86
CA VAL A 146 -1.53 -12.11 13.23
C VAL A 146 -1.09 -12.57 11.83
N LEU A 147 -0.49 -11.70 11.04
CA LEU A 147 -0.12 -12.00 9.65
C LEU A 147 0.77 -13.25 9.48
N PRO A 148 1.81 -13.49 10.31
CA PRO A 148 2.61 -14.70 10.22
C PRO A 148 1.83 -15.99 10.52
N VAL A 149 0.83 -15.91 11.39
CA VAL A 149 -0.02 -17.04 11.77
C VAL A 149 -0.97 -17.39 10.63
N CYS A 150 -1.64 -16.38 10.06
CA CYS A 150 -2.54 -16.57 8.92
C CYS A 150 -1.80 -17.08 7.67
N GLY A 151 -0.56 -16.65 7.44
CA GLY A 151 0.25 -17.10 6.31
C GLY A 151 0.62 -18.59 6.37
N ARG A 152 0.78 -19.15 7.57
CA ARG A 152 1.07 -20.59 7.76
C ARG A 152 -0.17 -21.46 7.60
N ALA A 153 -1.32 -21.00 8.06
CA ALA A 153 -2.57 -21.73 7.95
C ALA A 153 -3.10 -21.81 6.50
N ALA A 154 -2.65 -20.92 5.61
CA ALA A 154 -3.04 -20.94 4.20
C ALA A 154 -2.18 -21.88 3.34
N CYS A 155 -1.12 -22.48 3.90
CA CYS A 155 -0.21 -23.41 3.23
C CYS A 155 -0.47 -24.88 3.60
N SER A 156 -1.39 -25.15 4.48
CA SER A 156 -1.88 -26.49 4.85
C SER A 156 -3.28 -26.72 4.26
#